data_b42ba01ba61abd3d6490ab642b48e4e7
#
_entry.id   b42ba01ba61abd3d6490ab642b48e4e7
#
_cell.length_a   1.000
_cell.length_b   1.000
_cell.length_c   1.000
_cell.angle_alpha   90.00
_cell.angle_beta   90.00
_cell.angle_gamma   90.00
#
_symmetry.space_group_name_H-M   'P 1'
#
loop_
_entity.id
_entity.type
_entity.pdbx_description
1 polymer ?
#
loop_
_entity_poly.entity_id
_entity_poly.type
_entity_poly.pdbx_seq_one_letter_code
_entity_poly.pdbx_strand_id
1 'polypeptide(L)'
;MSRVRVLVGTRKGAFVLEADGQRKKWNVSGPHFGGWEIYHVKGSPADPERLFASQSNGWFGQIIQRSDDGGKTWHQPGTPPGEPQKPPEGIAKGESNKFVYDASAETGKPLTTHQFYDGSQRPWEFKRVWHLEPSLTDPDTVYAGVEDAALFRSTDGGENWKEVSGLRGHGTGPQWQPGGGGLCLHTIIQDPKNPKRIFVAISSAGAFRTDDGGTTWKPINRGLRSDYIPDADAEIGHCVHHIAMHPSRPNVLFMQKHWDVLRSDDAGDSWKEVSGNLPSDFGFVIDVNANEPETVYVVPIKSDSEHFTPDGKLRVYRSRSGGNEWEALTKGLPQANCYVNVLRDAMAVDALDKCGVYFGTSGGQVYASADSGDTWEAIVRDLPPVLSVEVQTLR
;
A
#
# COMPACT_ATOMS: atom_id res chain seq x y z
N MET A 1 -12.96 0.03 -26.23
CA MET A 1 -12.92 -1.35 -25.66
C MET A 1 -12.22 -1.26 -24.33
N SER A 2 -12.82 -1.82 -23.28
CA SER A 2 -12.22 -1.82 -21.95
C SER A 2 -10.88 -2.57 -21.96
N ARG A 3 -9.93 -2.08 -21.18
CA ARG A 3 -8.59 -2.66 -20.97
C ARG A 3 -8.27 -2.67 -19.48
N VAL A 4 -7.33 -3.49 -19.10
CA VAL A 4 -6.76 -3.51 -17.75
C VAL A 4 -5.26 -3.30 -17.86
N ARG A 5 -4.74 -2.44 -17.00
CA ARG A 5 -3.32 -2.24 -16.79
C ARG A 5 -2.97 -2.63 -15.36
N VAL A 6 -2.09 -3.61 -15.21
CA VAL A 6 -1.54 -4.05 -13.91
C VAL A 6 -0.14 -3.47 -13.78
N LEU A 7 0.09 -2.73 -12.71
CA LEU A 7 1.34 -2.08 -12.39
C LEU A 7 2.06 -2.87 -11.30
N VAL A 8 3.29 -3.29 -11.56
CA VAL A 8 4.02 -4.20 -10.68
C VAL A 8 5.34 -3.57 -10.25
N GLY A 9 5.46 -3.28 -8.97
CA GLY A 9 6.72 -2.88 -8.34
C GLY A 9 7.49 -4.09 -7.83
N THR A 10 8.80 -4.14 -8.10
CA THR A 10 9.65 -5.26 -7.70
C THR A 10 10.97 -4.78 -7.09
N ARG A 11 11.75 -5.72 -6.54
CA ARG A 11 13.09 -5.41 -6.03
C ARG A 11 14.12 -5.03 -7.11
N LYS A 12 13.81 -5.16 -8.40
CA LYS A 12 14.76 -4.85 -9.49
C LYS A 12 14.09 -4.19 -10.70
N GLY A 13 13.09 -3.36 -10.48
CA GLY A 13 12.40 -2.60 -11.52
C GLY A 13 10.89 -2.65 -11.40
N ALA A 14 10.24 -1.84 -12.23
CA ALA A 14 8.80 -1.85 -12.42
C ALA A 14 8.42 -2.56 -13.73
N PHE A 15 7.22 -3.16 -13.74
CA PHE A 15 6.65 -3.77 -14.93
C PHE A 15 5.22 -3.25 -15.13
N VAL A 16 4.84 -3.08 -16.39
CA VAL A 16 3.47 -2.72 -16.80
C VAL A 16 2.92 -3.87 -17.63
N LEU A 17 1.82 -4.45 -17.16
CA LEU A 17 1.15 -5.55 -17.82
C LEU A 17 -0.20 -5.06 -18.34
N GLU A 18 -0.47 -5.22 -19.62
CA GLU A 18 -1.71 -4.76 -20.24
C GLU A 18 -2.46 -5.91 -20.91
N ALA A 19 -3.78 -5.91 -20.75
CA ALA A 19 -4.70 -6.82 -21.45
C ALA A 19 -5.95 -6.09 -21.89
N ASP A 20 -6.66 -6.67 -22.87
CA ASP A 20 -8.03 -6.27 -23.18
C ASP A 20 -9.01 -6.67 -22.06
N GLY A 21 -10.26 -6.28 -22.17
CA GLY A 21 -11.30 -6.60 -21.18
C GLY A 21 -11.57 -8.10 -21.00
N GLN A 22 -11.07 -8.97 -21.89
CA GLN A 22 -11.16 -10.41 -21.71
C GLN A 22 -10.07 -10.97 -20.78
N ARG A 23 -8.96 -10.23 -20.59
CA ARG A 23 -7.86 -10.57 -19.67
C ARG A 23 -7.21 -11.93 -19.93
N LYS A 24 -7.21 -12.39 -21.21
CA LYS A 24 -6.67 -13.69 -21.62
C LYS A 24 -5.23 -13.62 -22.15
N LYS A 25 -4.83 -12.48 -22.68
CA LYS A 25 -3.49 -12.27 -23.24
C LYS A 25 -2.92 -11.01 -22.65
N TRP A 26 -1.72 -11.13 -22.13
CA TRP A 26 -1.02 -10.05 -21.44
C TRP A 26 0.20 -9.63 -22.23
N ASN A 27 0.35 -8.34 -22.43
CA ASN A 27 1.56 -7.72 -22.90
C ASN A 27 2.34 -7.21 -21.69
N VAL A 28 3.60 -7.61 -21.54
CA VAL A 28 4.46 -7.24 -20.44
C VAL A 28 5.54 -6.32 -20.93
N SER A 29 5.64 -5.12 -20.36
CA SER A 29 6.73 -4.17 -20.60
C SER A 29 7.55 -3.96 -19.32
N GLY A 30 8.84 -3.70 -19.51
CA GLY A 30 9.79 -3.56 -18.40
C GLY A 30 10.99 -4.51 -18.56
N PRO A 31 11.95 -4.54 -17.59
CA PRO A 31 11.93 -3.72 -16.39
C PRO A 31 12.19 -2.23 -16.68
N HIS A 32 11.27 -1.37 -16.25
CA HIS A 32 11.57 0.05 -16.09
C HIS A 32 12.43 0.22 -14.85
N PHE A 33 13.43 1.11 -14.91
CA PHE A 33 14.38 1.33 -13.80
C PHE A 33 15.14 0.05 -13.39
N GLY A 34 15.61 -0.71 -14.36
CA GLY A 34 16.26 -2.02 -14.13
C GLY A 34 17.37 -1.97 -13.08
N GLY A 35 17.26 -2.85 -12.09
CA GLY A 35 18.20 -2.94 -10.96
C GLY A 35 17.82 -2.11 -9.74
N TRP A 36 16.85 -1.20 -9.83
CA TRP A 36 16.37 -0.41 -8.70
C TRP A 36 15.19 -1.06 -8.01
N GLU A 37 15.08 -0.88 -6.70
CA GLU A 37 13.91 -1.28 -5.94
C GLU A 37 12.75 -0.30 -6.19
N ILE A 38 11.61 -0.81 -6.61
CA ILE A 38 10.37 -0.07 -6.81
C ILE A 38 9.38 -0.54 -5.77
N TYR A 39 9.26 0.19 -4.68
CA TYR A 39 8.36 -0.17 -3.59
C TYR A 39 6.90 -0.09 -4.01
N HIS A 40 6.55 0.96 -4.74
CA HIS A 40 5.18 1.18 -5.18
C HIS A 40 5.14 1.81 -6.56
N VAL A 41 4.18 1.40 -7.37
CA VAL A 41 3.85 2.03 -8.65
C VAL A 41 2.35 2.11 -8.77
N LYS A 42 1.80 3.32 -9.01
CA LYS A 42 0.35 3.54 -9.03
C LYS A 42 -0.05 4.52 -10.13
N GLY A 43 -1.19 4.25 -10.76
CA GLY A 43 -1.80 5.11 -11.76
C GLY A 43 -2.77 6.12 -11.15
N SER A 44 -2.83 7.32 -11.72
CA SER A 44 -3.82 8.32 -11.33
C SER A 44 -5.23 7.90 -11.76
N PRO A 45 -6.22 7.94 -10.88
CA PRO A 45 -7.62 7.78 -11.28
C PRO A 45 -8.17 8.99 -12.04
N ALA A 46 -7.57 10.18 -11.87
CA ALA A 46 -7.97 11.41 -12.54
C ALA A 46 -7.39 11.55 -13.97
N ASP A 47 -6.26 10.88 -14.24
CA ASP A 47 -5.62 10.82 -15.57
C ASP A 47 -5.04 9.43 -15.78
N PRO A 48 -5.67 8.55 -16.59
CA PRO A 48 -5.22 7.17 -16.78
C PRO A 48 -3.84 7.02 -17.41
N GLU A 49 -3.32 8.04 -18.08
CA GLU A 49 -1.98 8.00 -18.67
C GLU A 49 -0.89 8.43 -17.67
N ARG A 50 -1.28 9.05 -16.54
CA ARG A 50 -0.35 9.46 -15.49
C ARG A 50 -0.11 8.35 -14.47
N LEU A 51 1.16 7.95 -14.37
CA LEU A 51 1.62 6.95 -13.41
C LEU A 51 2.75 7.55 -12.56
N PHE A 52 2.86 7.06 -11.33
CA PHE A 52 3.96 7.40 -10.41
C PHE A 52 4.65 6.13 -9.93
N ALA A 53 5.98 6.17 -9.76
CA ALA A 53 6.74 5.06 -9.20
C ALA A 53 7.74 5.55 -8.15
N SER A 54 7.83 4.84 -7.02
CA SER A 54 8.81 5.11 -5.98
C SER A 54 10.06 4.28 -6.25
N GLN A 55 11.08 4.91 -6.82
CA GLN A 55 12.38 4.31 -7.14
C GLN A 55 13.36 4.55 -5.98
N SER A 56 13.90 3.51 -5.39
CA SER A 56 14.80 3.60 -4.25
C SER A 56 16.10 2.83 -4.45
N ASN A 57 17.17 3.36 -3.91
CA ASN A 57 18.48 2.71 -3.88
C ASN A 57 19.29 3.21 -2.68
N GLY A 58 19.97 2.31 -1.98
CA GLY A 58 20.77 2.66 -0.81
C GLY A 58 21.99 3.57 -1.08
N TRP A 59 22.39 3.77 -2.35
CA TRP A 59 23.48 4.66 -2.75
C TRP A 59 23.01 6.01 -3.25
N PHE A 60 21.89 6.02 -4.01
CA PHE A 60 21.40 7.21 -4.74
C PHE A 60 20.12 7.78 -4.13
N GLY A 61 19.62 7.18 -3.03
CA GLY A 61 18.42 7.65 -2.32
C GLY A 61 17.11 7.33 -3.03
N GLN A 62 16.10 8.15 -2.76
CA GLN A 62 14.74 8.03 -3.24
C GLN A 62 14.52 8.98 -4.42
N ILE A 63 13.95 8.46 -5.51
CA ILE A 63 13.51 9.23 -6.68
C ILE A 63 12.05 8.89 -6.93
N ILE A 64 11.22 9.92 -7.13
CA ILE A 64 9.88 9.72 -7.68
C ILE A 64 9.96 9.83 -9.20
N GLN A 65 9.48 8.83 -9.88
CA GLN A 65 9.35 8.80 -11.33
C GLN A 65 7.90 9.05 -11.72
N ARG A 66 7.68 9.77 -12.82
CA ARG A 66 6.37 10.01 -13.42
C ARG A 66 6.35 9.59 -14.88
N SER A 67 5.27 9.01 -15.31
CA SER A 67 4.91 8.81 -16.72
C SER A 67 3.65 9.60 -17.01
N ASP A 68 3.56 10.17 -18.21
CA ASP A 68 2.38 10.87 -18.74
C ASP A 68 1.85 10.18 -20.02
N ASP A 69 2.29 8.94 -20.28
CA ASP A 69 1.95 8.17 -21.48
C ASP A 69 1.65 6.67 -21.18
N GLY A 70 1.17 6.42 -19.96
CA GLY A 70 0.77 5.08 -19.53
C GLY A 70 1.92 4.12 -19.28
N GLY A 71 3.09 4.64 -18.91
CA GLY A 71 4.26 3.84 -18.54
C GLY A 71 5.20 3.53 -19.72
N LYS A 72 5.00 4.13 -20.89
CA LYS A 72 5.90 3.95 -22.04
C LYS A 72 7.22 4.71 -21.83
N THR A 73 7.12 5.95 -21.35
CA THR A 73 8.29 6.77 -20.98
C THR A 73 8.15 7.29 -19.55
N TRP A 74 9.28 7.52 -18.91
CA TRP A 74 9.35 7.95 -17.52
C TRP A 74 10.35 9.08 -17.36
N HIS A 75 10.06 9.99 -16.44
CA HIS A 75 10.95 11.09 -16.08
C HIS A 75 10.81 11.44 -14.60
N GLN A 76 11.85 12.02 -14.03
CA GLN A 76 11.80 12.61 -12.70
C GLN A 76 11.09 13.97 -12.78
N PRO A 77 10.01 14.23 -12.05
CA PRO A 77 9.35 15.53 -12.02
C PRO A 77 10.33 16.66 -11.64
N GLY A 78 10.24 17.79 -12.35
CA GLY A 78 11.19 18.91 -12.23
C GLY A 78 12.47 18.75 -13.06
N THR A 79 12.65 17.64 -13.78
CA THR A 79 13.74 17.45 -14.73
C THR A 79 13.19 17.56 -16.17
N PRO A 80 13.78 18.37 -17.05
CA PRO A 80 13.33 18.46 -18.43
C PRO A 80 13.34 17.11 -19.13
N PRO A 81 12.34 16.80 -19.98
CA PRO A 81 12.32 15.56 -20.75
C PRO A 81 13.57 15.40 -21.61
N GLY A 82 14.19 14.22 -21.55
CA GLY A 82 15.40 13.90 -22.33
C GLY A 82 16.73 14.29 -21.69
N GLU A 83 16.72 15.00 -20.56
CA GLU A 83 17.94 15.20 -19.78
C GLU A 83 18.29 13.96 -18.96
N PRO A 84 19.58 13.61 -18.85
CA PRO A 84 20.00 12.51 -17.99
C PRO A 84 19.61 12.82 -16.55
N GLN A 85 19.01 11.82 -15.88
CA GLN A 85 18.69 11.91 -14.46
C GLN A 85 19.99 12.16 -13.68
N LYS A 86 20.18 13.37 -13.21
CA LYS A 86 21.23 13.68 -12.25
C LYS A 86 20.69 13.34 -10.86
N PRO A 87 21.44 12.56 -10.04
CA PRO A 87 21.12 12.53 -8.62
C PRO A 87 21.10 13.98 -8.13
N PRO A 88 20.10 14.37 -7.31
CA PRO A 88 20.03 15.73 -6.80
C PRO A 88 21.35 16.10 -6.12
N GLU A 89 21.94 17.24 -6.47
CA GLU A 89 23.19 17.69 -5.86
C GLU A 89 23.00 17.94 -4.35
N GLY A 90 23.90 17.42 -3.53
CA GLY A 90 23.92 17.67 -2.09
C GLY A 90 23.10 16.71 -1.22
N ILE A 91 22.61 15.59 -1.79
CA ILE A 91 21.95 14.57 -0.99
C ILE A 91 22.98 13.71 -0.27
N ALA A 92 22.83 13.60 1.03
CA ALA A 92 23.54 12.60 1.84
C ALA A 92 23.05 11.19 1.44
N LYS A 93 23.91 10.18 1.64
CA LYS A 93 23.61 8.79 1.30
C LYS A 93 22.30 8.34 1.97
N GLY A 94 21.30 7.96 1.15
CA GLY A 94 20.01 7.49 1.61
C GLY A 94 18.96 8.58 1.89
N GLU A 95 19.27 9.85 1.69
CA GLU A 95 18.33 10.97 1.90
C GLU A 95 17.80 11.51 0.57
N SER A 96 16.57 12.00 0.59
CA SER A 96 15.97 12.77 -0.49
C SER A 96 15.75 14.21 -0.01
N ASN A 97 16.29 15.18 -0.72
CA ASN A 97 16.09 16.60 -0.43
C ASN A 97 14.64 17.08 -0.66
N LYS A 98 13.81 16.26 -1.29
CA LYS A 98 12.40 16.58 -1.57
C LYS A 98 11.48 16.25 -0.41
N PHE A 99 11.86 15.32 0.48
CA PHE A 99 11.04 14.87 1.61
C PHE A 99 11.64 15.41 2.91
N VAL A 100 11.36 16.68 3.18
CA VAL A 100 11.86 17.37 4.38
C VAL A 100 10.80 17.36 5.46
N TYR A 101 11.12 16.75 6.60
CA TYR A 101 10.24 16.73 7.76
C TYR A 101 10.07 18.13 8.34
N ASP A 102 8.84 18.49 8.63
CA ASP A 102 8.53 19.74 9.33
C ASP A 102 9.05 19.66 10.78
N ALA A 103 9.98 20.53 11.12
CA ALA A 103 10.57 20.60 12.45
C ALA A 103 9.64 21.29 13.47
N SER A 104 8.60 21.99 13.01
CA SER A 104 7.59 22.63 13.86
C SER A 104 6.25 21.89 13.72
N ALA A 105 5.78 21.28 14.80
CA ALA A 105 4.38 20.89 14.84
C ALA A 105 3.50 22.14 14.83
N GLU A 106 2.29 22.03 14.32
CA GLU A 106 1.24 23.07 14.48
C GLU A 106 0.96 23.39 15.97
N THR A 107 1.41 22.51 16.88
CA THR A 107 1.41 22.71 18.33
C THR A 107 2.50 23.66 18.84
N GLY A 108 3.38 24.17 17.95
CA GLY A 108 4.51 25.02 18.34
C GLY A 108 5.65 24.29 19.05
N LYS A 109 5.63 22.95 19.10
CA LYS A 109 6.71 22.14 19.66
C LYS A 109 7.46 21.41 18.53
N PRO A 110 8.81 21.37 18.58
CA PRO A 110 9.60 20.63 17.61
C PRO A 110 9.23 19.14 17.61
N LEU A 111 8.97 18.58 16.44
CA LEU A 111 8.83 17.14 16.23
C LEU A 111 10.22 16.57 15.94
N THR A 112 10.98 16.25 16.96
CA THR A 112 12.41 15.92 16.82
C THR A 112 12.69 14.42 16.89
N THR A 113 11.85 13.64 17.58
CA THR A 113 12.16 12.22 17.86
C THR A 113 10.91 11.35 17.88
N HIS A 114 11.11 10.06 17.63
CA HIS A 114 10.18 8.97 17.88
C HIS A 114 10.84 7.90 18.78
N GLN A 115 10.06 6.96 19.29
CA GLN A 115 10.59 5.87 20.12
C GLN A 115 11.19 4.76 19.24
N PHE A 116 12.22 4.09 19.76
CA PHE A 116 12.80 2.90 19.16
C PHE A 116 12.54 1.66 20.03
N TYR A 117 12.87 0.44 19.55
CA TYR A 117 12.61 -0.84 20.23
C TYR A 117 13.17 -0.95 21.65
N ASP A 118 14.29 -0.31 21.90
CA ASP A 118 14.97 -0.27 23.21
C ASP A 118 14.44 0.82 24.15
N GLY A 119 13.37 1.52 23.74
CA GLY A 119 12.79 2.66 24.46
C GLY A 119 13.54 3.98 24.27
N SER A 120 14.67 3.98 23.55
CA SER A 120 15.42 5.23 23.26
C SER A 120 14.66 6.11 22.29
N GLN A 121 14.90 7.42 22.37
CA GLN A 121 14.39 8.37 21.39
C GLN A 121 15.37 8.50 20.23
N ARG A 122 14.84 8.42 18.99
CA ARG A 122 15.61 8.56 17.77
C ARG A 122 15.07 9.75 16.95
N PRO A 123 15.93 10.47 16.23
CA PRO A 123 15.46 11.51 15.32
C PRO A 123 14.60 10.89 14.20
N TRP A 124 13.65 11.67 13.69
CA TRP A 124 12.93 11.33 12.47
C TRP A 124 13.89 11.39 11.29
N GLU A 125 14.01 10.30 10.54
CA GLU A 125 14.88 10.19 9.38
C GLU A 125 14.09 9.65 8.19
N PHE A 126 14.15 10.36 7.07
CA PHE A 126 13.59 9.84 5.83
C PHE A 126 14.43 8.67 5.32
N LYS A 127 13.78 7.54 5.04
CA LYS A 127 14.44 6.35 4.52
C LYS A 127 13.97 5.99 3.12
N ARG A 128 12.65 5.98 2.88
CA ARG A 128 12.06 5.65 1.58
C ARG A 128 10.57 6.01 1.50
N VAL A 129 10.06 6.06 0.28
CA VAL A 129 8.61 6.11 0.03
C VAL A 129 8.07 4.69 -0.05
N TRP A 130 7.12 4.37 0.80
CA TRP A 130 6.43 3.07 0.81
C TRP A 130 5.21 3.04 -0.09
N HIS A 131 4.41 4.10 -0.10
CA HIS A 131 3.13 4.14 -0.81
C HIS A 131 2.96 5.48 -1.51
N LEU A 132 2.49 5.45 -2.74
CA LEU A 132 2.09 6.62 -3.52
C LEU A 132 0.59 6.54 -3.78
N GLU A 133 -0.14 7.59 -3.45
CA GLU A 133 -1.59 7.66 -3.64
C GLU A 133 -1.96 8.92 -4.42
N PRO A 134 -2.15 8.85 -5.76
CA PRO A 134 -2.64 9.95 -6.55
C PRO A 134 -4.06 10.36 -6.14
N SER A 135 -4.34 11.66 -6.21
CA SER A 135 -5.67 12.19 -5.93
C SER A 135 -6.74 11.59 -6.84
N LEU A 136 -7.93 11.38 -6.29
CA LEU A 136 -9.07 10.86 -7.04
C LEU A 136 -9.57 11.80 -8.13
N THR A 137 -9.28 13.11 -8.04
CA THR A 137 -9.90 14.16 -8.87
C THR A 137 -8.91 15.13 -9.51
N ASP A 138 -7.68 15.20 -9.01
CA ASP A 138 -6.65 16.13 -9.48
C ASP A 138 -5.37 15.37 -9.84
N PRO A 139 -5.01 15.28 -11.14
CA PRO A 139 -3.86 14.50 -11.58
C PRO A 139 -2.50 15.05 -11.11
N ASP A 140 -2.44 16.33 -10.70
CA ASP A 140 -1.21 16.95 -10.18
C ASP A 140 -1.03 16.77 -8.67
N THR A 141 -2.08 16.35 -7.97
CA THR A 141 -1.98 16.03 -6.54
C THR A 141 -1.68 14.55 -6.31
N VAL A 142 -0.63 14.28 -5.54
CA VAL A 142 -0.23 12.93 -5.12
C VAL A 142 0.25 12.94 -3.67
N TYR A 143 -0.14 11.92 -2.92
CA TYR A 143 0.34 11.69 -1.55
C TYR A 143 1.43 10.64 -1.53
N ALA A 144 2.34 10.75 -0.56
CA ALA A 144 3.40 9.77 -0.32
C ALA A 144 3.46 9.41 1.17
N GLY A 145 3.32 8.13 1.47
CA GLY A 145 3.59 7.55 2.78
C GLY A 145 5.04 7.09 2.84
N VAL A 146 5.74 7.47 3.90
CA VAL A 146 7.18 7.26 3.98
C VAL A 146 7.61 6.50 5.26
N GLU A 147 8.84 6.09 5.29
CA GLU A 147 9.58 5.61 6.46
C GLU A 147 10.69 6.65 6.79
N ASP A 148 10.88 7.12 8.02
CA ASP A 148 10.04 6.96 9.20
C ASP A 148 8.67 7.63 8.96
N ALA A 149 7.63 7.08 9.57
CA ALA A 149 6.25 7.40 9.18
C ALA A 149 5.92 8.89 9.17
N ALA A 150 5.66 9.40 7.98
CA ALA A 150 5.05 10.70 7.72
C ALA A 150 4.22 10.62 6.43
N LEU A 151 3.28 11.54 6.31
CA LEU A 151 2.50 11.75 5.08
C LEU A 151 2.99 13.01 4.38
N PHE A 152 3.36 12.90 3.12
CA PHE A 152 3.70 14.03 2.26
C PHE A 152 2.67 14.21 1.17
N ARG A 153 2.53 15.43 0.66
CA ARG A 153 1.67 15.77 -0.46
C ARG A 153 2.44 16.66 -1.46
N SER A 154 2.31 16.32 -2.73
CA SER A 154 2.64 17.18 -3.86
C SER A 154 1.36 17.70 -4.50
N THR A 155 1.39 18.89 -5.08
CA THR A 155 0.30 19.50 -5.86
C THR A 155 0.79 19.99 -7.23
N ASP A 156 1.93 19.51 -7.67
CA ASP A 156 2.60 19.87 -8.94
C ASP A 156 3.12 18.61 -9.68
N GLY A 157 2.42 17.50 -9.51
CA GLY A 157 2.73 16.25 -10.21
C GLY A 157 4.01 15.57 -9.71
N GLY A 158 4.35 15.72 -8.43
CA GLY A 158 5.48 15.05 -7.78
C GLY A 158 6.80 15.84 -7.86
N GLU A 159 6.77 17.09 -8.33
CA GLU A 159 7.97 17.92 -8.41
C GLU A 159 8.43 18.39 -7.02
N ASN A 160 7.51 18.96 -6.22
CA ASN A 160 7.79 19.39 -4.87
C ASN A 160 6.87 18.68 -3.86
N TRP A 161 7.41 18.42 -2.68
CA TRP A 161 6.70 17.70 -1.62
C TRP A 161 6.66 18.52 -0.33
N LYS A 162 5.49 18.55 0.30
CA LYS A 162 5.30 19.17 1.60
C LYS A 162 4.70 18.14 2.56
N GLU A 163 5.25 18.09 3.77
CA GLU A 163 4.68 17.25 4.82
C GLU A 163 3.30 17.72 5.23
N VAL A 164 2.39 16.76 5.42
CA VAL A 164 1.10 16.95 6.08
C VAL A 164 1.35 16.74 7.59
N SER A 165 1.96 17.74 8.21
CA SER A 165 2.59 17.65 9.53
C SER A 165 1.62 17.41 10.69
N GLY A 166 0.32 17.69 10.51
CA GLY A 166 -0.72 17.39 11.50
C GLY A 166 -0.76 15.92 11.93
N LEU A 167 -0.32 14.98 11.08
CA LEU A 167 -0.27 13.55 11.41
C LEU A 167 0.78 13.26 12.50
N ARG A 168 2.04 13.60 12.30
CA ARG A 168 3.09 13.44 13.32
C ARG A 168 2.85 14.37 14.51
N GLY A 169 2.24 15.53 14.26
CA GLY A 169 1.85 16.52 15.26
C GLY A 169 0.69 16.11 16.18
N HIS A 170 0.09 14.94 15.98
CA HIS A 170 -1.02 14.44 16.80
C HIS A 170 -0.73 14.41 18.31
N GLY A 171 0.51 14.47 18.73
CA GLY A 171 0.92 14.41 20.15
C GLY A 171 1.39 13.02 20.58
N THR A 172 0.99 11.95 19.91
CA THR A 172 1.49 10.59 20.13
C THR A 172 2.73 10.25 19.28
N GLY A 173 3.08 11.07 18.28
CA GLY A 173 4.21 10.85 17.38
C GLY A 173 5.51 10.45 18.10
N PRO A 174 5.92 11.12 19.21
CA PRO A 174 7.10 10.73 19.97
C PRO A 174 7.06 9.34 20.61
N GLN A 175 5.89 8.71 20.68
CA GLN A 175 5.69 7.36 21.22
C GLN A 175 5.61 6.29 20.12
N TRP A 176 5.59 6.69 18.84
CA TRP A 176 5.55 5.74 17.75
C TRP A 176 6.88 4.99 17.66
N GLN A 177 6.79 3.68 17.47
CA GLN A 177 7.96 2.82 17.32
C GLN A 177 7.85 1.95 16.07
N PRO A 178 8.98 1.59 15.43
CA PRO A 178 8.96 0.73 14.27
C PRO A 178 8.41 -0.67 14.60
N GLY A 179 7.77 -1.30 13.63
CA GLY A 179 7.55 -2.74 13.57
C GLY A 179 8.77 -3.46 12.99
N GLY A 180 8.71 -4.78 12.80
CA GLY A 180 9.78 -5.57 12.20
C GLY A 180 10.17 -5.13 10.77
N GLY A 181 9.26 -4.47 10.06
CA GLY A 181 9.49 -3.89 8.72
C GLY A 181 9.86 -2.40 8.71
N GLY A 182 10.03 -1.77 9.87
CA GLY A 182 10.28 -0.33 10.01
C GLY A 182 9.06 0.45 10.52
N LEU A 183 9.23 1.74 10.74
CA LEU A 183 8.15 2.67 11.05
C LEU A 183 7.62 3.24 9.72
N CYS A 184 6.73 2.52 9.07
CA CYS A 184 6.33 2.83 7.70
C CYS A 184 4.84 3.16 7.58
N LEU A 185 4.54 4.27 6.90
CA LEU A 185 3.21 4.62 6.43
C LEU A 185 3.01 4.00 5.05
N HIS A 186 2.25 2.91 5.00
CA HIS A 186 2.10 2.05 3.82
C HIS A 186 0.68 1.99 3.25
N THR A 187 -0.31 2.63 3.87
CA THR A 187 -1.68 2.69 3.37
C THR A 187 -2.18 4.11 3.43
N ILE A 188 -2.72 4.60 2.32
CA ILE A 188 -3.39 5.89 2.21
C ILE A 188 -4.69 5.67 1.45
N ILE A 189 -5.83 6.04 2.04
CA ILE A 189 -7.14 5.90 1.40
C ILE A 189 -7.85 7.24 1.43
N GLN A 190 -8.24 7.75 0.27
CA GLN A 190 -9.05 8.96 0.12
C GLN A 190 -10.52 8.58 0.03
N ASP A 191 -11.38 9.24 0.82
CA ASP A 191 -12.83 9.04 0.74
C ASP A 191 -13.39 9.71 -0.51
N PRO A 192 -13.98 8.96 -1.47
CA PRO A 192 -14.51 9.53 -2.71
C PRO A 192 -15.74 10.42 -2.51
N LYS A 193 -16.39 10.36 -1.34
CA LYS A 193 -17.56 11.18 -0.98
C LYS A 193 -17.21 12.38 -0.10
N ASN A 194 -16.02 12.37 0.51
CA ASN A 194 -15.53 13.46 1.34
C ASN A 194 -14.03 13.70 1.08
N PRO A 195 -13.65 14.63 0.19
CA PRO A 195 -12.26 14.85 -0.21
C PRO A 195 -11.35 15.34 0.94
N LYS A 196 -11.91 15.70 2.09
CA LYS A 196 -11.15 16.04 3.30
C LYS A 196 -10.89 14.84 4.21
N ARG A 197 -11.57 13.71 3.96
CA ARG A 197 -11.37 12.51 4.75
C ARG A 197 -10.29 11.62 4.13
N ILE A 198 -9.25 11.35 4.91
CA ILE A 198 -8.16 10.45 4.52
C ILE A 198 -7.92 9.50 5.68
N PHE A 199 -7.73 8.23 5.35
CA PHE A 199 -7.30 7.19 6.28
C PHE A 199 -5.85 6.82 5.98
N VAL A 200 -5.06 6.57 7.01
CA VAL A 200 -3.69 6.05 6.87
C VAL A 200 -3.45 4.92 7.85
N ALA A 201 -2.53 4.02 7.49
CA ALA A 201 -2.05 2.98 8.38
C ALA A 201 -0.52 2.96 8.45
N ILE A 202 -0.01 2.72 9.66
CA ILE A 202 1.41 2.80 10.01
C ILE A 202 1.83 1.56 10.81
N SER A 203 2.87 0.88 10.40
CA SER A 203 3.56 -0.15 11.19
C SER A 203 4.64 0.47 12.08
N SER A 204 4.63 0.41 13.43
CA SER A 204 3.55 -0.05 14.33
C SER A 204 3.02 1.12 15.14
N ALA A 205 2.29 2.03 14.51
CA ALA A 205 1.64 3.13 15.23
C ALA A 205 0.11 3.00 15.22
N GLY A 206 -0.45 2.18 14.30
CA GLY A 206 -1.88 1.99 14.13
C GLY A 206 -2.45 2.71 12.92
N ALA A 207 -3.76 2.86 12.90
CA ALA A 207 -4.50 3.58 11.88
C ALA A 207 -4.95 4.96 12.38
N PHE A 208 -4.99 5.92 11.47
CA PHE A 208 -5.41 7.28 11.76
C PHE A 208 -6.36 7.79 10.68
N ARG A 209 -7.25 8.73 11.06
CA ARG A 209 -8.15 9.41 10.16
C ARG A 209 -8.07 10.92 10.34
N THR A 210 -8.11 11.65 9.23
CA THR A 210 -8.43 13.07 9.18
C THR A 210 -9.80 13.30 8.54
N ASP A 211 -10.52 14.31 8.97
CA ASP A 211 -11.77 14.76 8.37
C ASP A 211 -11.67 16.22 7.87
N ASP A 212 -10.47 16.84 7.95
CA ASP A 212 -10.21 18.25 7.60
C ASP A 212 -9.07 18.44 6.58
N GLY A 213 -8.70 17.38 5.87
CA GLY A 213 -7.67 17.41 4.84
C GLY A 213 -6.24 17.34 5.37
N GLY A 214 -6.06 16.81 6.57
CA GLY A 214 -4.75 16.53 7.16
C GLY A 214 -4.29 17.57 8.19
N THR A 215 -5.12 18.56 8.52
CA THR A 215 -4.78 19.53 9.55
C THR A 215 -4.79 18.90 10.94
N THR A 216 -5.82 18.11 11.25
CA THR A 216 -5.91 17.33 12.48
C THR A 216 -6.14 15.85 12.17
N TRP A 217 -5.65 15.00 13.04
CA TRP A 217 -5.77 13.56 12.93
C TRP A 217 -6.25 12.94 14.23
N LYS A 218 -6.96 11.84 14.15
CA LYS A 218 -7.31 11.01 15.31
C LYS A 218 -6.93 9.56 15.06
N PRO A 219 -6.42 8.84 16.08
CA PRO A 219 -6.30 7.39 16.04
C PRO A 219 -7.67 6.75 15.85
N ILE A 220 -7.73 5.71 15.03
CA ILE A 220 -8.95 4.93 14.81
C ILE A 220 -8.66 3.45 15.12
N ASN A 221 -8.23 3.17 16.36
CA ASN A 221 -7.75 1.87 16.77
C ASN A 221 -8.64 1.20 17.84
N ARG A 222 -9.79 1.77 18.17
CA ARG A 222 -10.71 1.21 19.16
C ARG A 222 -11.25 -0.14 18.71
N GLY A 223 -11.00 -1.17 19.52
CA GLY A 223 -11.36 -2.57 19.23
C GLY A 223 -10.22 -3.36 18.60
N LEU A 224 -9.07 -2.72 18.31
CA LEU A 224 -7.83 -3.46 18.04
C LEU A 224 -7.25 -3.95 19.37
N ARG A 225 -6.73 -5.16 19.35
CA ARG A 225 -6.01 -5.75 20.47
C ARG A 225 -4.66 -6.28 20.00
N SER A 226 -3.61 -5.99 20.74
CA SER A 226 -2.23 -6.42 20.41
C SER A 226 -1.50 -6.84 21.67
N ASP A 227 -1.37 -8.16 21.90
CA ASP A 227 -0.78 -8.71 23.12
C ASP A 227 0.76 -8.51 23.23
N TYR A 228 1.40 -8.00 22.18
CA TYR A 228 2.83 -7.70 22.15
C TYR A 228 3.19 -6.27 22.64
N ILE A 229 2.20 -5.42 22.94
CA ILE A 229 2.41 -4.10 23.52
C ILE A 229 2.00 -4.08 25.00
N PRO A 230 2.57 -3.20 25.85
CA PRO A 230 2.31 -3.20 27.30
C PRO A 230 0.83 -3.07 27.68
N ASP A 231 0.07 -2.27 26.94
CA ASP A 231 -1.38 -2.17 27.03
C ASP A 231 -1.97 -2.70 25.72
N ALA A 232 -2.58 -3.87 25.79
CA ALA A 232 -3.08 -4.55 24.60
C ALA A 232 -4.19 -3.78 23.85
N ASP A 233 -4.91 -2.91 24.54
CA ASP A 233 -6.01 -2.10 24.03
C ASP A 233 -5.62 -0.60 23.89
N ALA A 234 -4.31 -0.30 23.83
CA ALA A 234 -3.79 1.06 23.72
C ALA A 234 -4.35 1.83 22.50
N GLU A 235 -4.37 3.14 22.59
CA GLU A 235 -4.78 4.01 21.48
C GLU A 235 -3.87 3.92 20.26
N ILE A 236 -2.58 3.60 20.45
CA ILE A 236 -1.57 3.47 19.41
C ILE A 236 -0.68 2.24 19.63
N GLY A 237 0.23 1.96 18.69
CA GLY A 237 1.19 0.86 18.83
C GLY A 237 0.76 -0.43 18.13
N HIS A 238 -0.42 -0.45 17.53
CA HIS A 238 -0.91 -1.59 16.76
C HIS A 238 -0.20 -1.70 15.41
N CYS A 239 0.25 -2.91 15.05
CA CYS A 239 0.82 -3.18 13.74
C CYS A 239 -0.29 -3.46 12.72
N VAL A 240 -0.70 -2.44 11.98
CA VAL A 240 -1.63 -2.58 10.87
C VAL A 240 -0.84 -2.93 9.62
N HIS A 241 -1.28 -3.91 8.84
CA HIS A 241 -0.63 -4.33 7.62
C HIS A 241 -1.26 -3.72 6.37
N HIS A 242 -2.59 -3.66 6.30
CA HIS A 242 -3.30 -3.00 5.20
C HIS A 242 -4.74 -2.67 5.59
N ILE A 243 -5.30 -1.62 4.97
CA ILE A 243 -6.73 -1.29 5.07
C ILE A 243 -7.29 -1.19 3.65
N ALA A 244 -8.48 -1.74 3.46
CA ALA A 244 -9.22 -1.66 2.20
C ALA A 244 -10.60 -1.04 2.40
N MET A 245 -11.10 -0.34 1.38
CA MET A 245 -12.38 0.36 1.38
C MET A 245 -13.06 0.22 0.02
N HIS A 246 -14.34 -0.13 0.02
CA HIS A 246 -15.12 -0.05 -1.22
C HIS A 246 -15.62 1.39 -1.45
N PRO A 247 -15.40 1.99 -2.65
CA PRO A 247 -15.71 3.40 -2.90
C PRO A 247 -17.19 3.78 -2.69
N SER A 248 -18.13 2.84 -2.89
CA SER A 248 -19.55 3.10 -2.66
C SER A 248 -19.94 3.17 -1.19
N ARG A 249 -19.10 2.61 -0.28
CA ARG A 249 -19.36 2.48 1.15
C ARG A 249 -18.19 2.98 2.01
N PRO A 250 -17.81 4.26 1.95
CA PRO A 250 -16.58 4.77 2.58
C PRO A 250 -16.57 4.72 4.12
N ASN A 251 -17.69 4.40 4.76
CA ASN A 251 -17.73 4.14 6.19
C ASN A 251 -17.47 2.67 6.56
N VAL A 252 -17.42 1.76 5.58
CA VAL A 252 -17.08 0.35 5.80
C VAL A 252 -15.63 0.13 5.41
N LEU A 253 -14.82 -0.25 6.38
CA LEU A 253 -13.41 -0.54 6.19
C LEU A 253 -13.12 -1.98 6.58
N PHE A 254 -12.17 -2.59 5.89
CA PHE A 254 -11.60 -3.88 6.25
C PHE A 254 -10.11 -3.71 6.52
N MET A 255 -9.59 -4.42 7.50
CA MET A 255 -8.19 -4.32 7.91
C MET A 255 -7.57 -5.72 8.06
N GLN A 256 -6.40 -5.91 7.46
CA GLN A 256 -5.47 -6.94 7.89
C GLN A 256 -4.54 -6.30 8.92
N LYS A 257 -4.68 -6.71 10.15
CA LYS A 257 -3.74 -6.37 11.23
C LYS A 257 -2.63 -7.44 11.27
N HIS A 258 -1.66 -7.30 12.13
CA HIS A 258 -0.59 -8.29 12.33
C HIS A 258 -1.16 -9.69 12.60
N TRP A 259 -2.03 -9.82 13.56
CA TRP A 259 -3.01 -10.88 13.69
C TRP A 259 -4.41 -10.27 13.55
N ASP A 260 -5.35 -11.04 13.12
CA ASP A 260 -6.74 -10.72 12.88
C ASP A 260 -7.05 -9.96 11.57
N VAL A 261 -8.13 -10.38 10.96
CA VAL A 261 -8.85 -9.60 9.96
C VAL A 261 -10.00 -8.90 10.68
N LEU A 262 -10.10 -7.59 10.46
CA LEU A 262 -11.09 -6.78 11.17
C LEU A 262 -11.97 -6.00 10.19
N ARG A 263 -13.17 -5.64 10.67
CA ARG A 263 -14.13 -4.80 9.95
C ARG A 263 -14.57 -3.64 10.83
N SER A 264 -14.71 -2.47 10.23
CA SER A 264 -15.38 -1.31 10.79
C SER A 264 -16.60 -0.95 9.93
N ASP A 265 -17.70 -0.59 10.55
CA ASP A 265 -18.91 -0.10 9.89
C ASP A 265 -19.14 1.43 10.14
N ASP A 266 -18.21 2.08 10.83
CA ASP A 266 -18.31 3.46 11.31
C ASP A 266 -17.06 4.32 10.96
N ALA A 267 -16.47 4.07 9.80
CA ALA A 267 -15.29 4.77 9.30
C ALA A 267 -14.06 4.68 10.23
N GLY A 268 -13.90 3.52 10.87
CA GLY A 268 -12.76 3.21 11.74
C GLY A 268 -12.97 3.62 13.20
N ASP A 269 -14.10 4.22 13.58
CA ASP A 269 -14.33 4.60 14.98
C ASP A 269 -14.40 3.39 15.93
N SER A 270 -14.76 2.21 15.40
CA SER A 270 -14.63 0.93 16.08
C SER A 270 -14.39 -0.23 15.12
N TRP A 271 -13.71 -1.27 15.59
CA TRP A 271 -13.38 -2.47 14.84
C TRP A 271 -13.90 -3.73 15.54
N LYS A 272 -14.31 -4.72 14.74
CA LYS A 272 -14.65 -6.06 15.18
C LYS A 272 -13.86 -7.08 14.37
N GLU A 273 -13.42 -8.14 15.02
CA GLU A 273 -12.76 -9.26 14.37
C GLU A 273 -13.71 -10.01 13.45
N VAL A 274 -13.21 -10.40 12.27
CA VAL A 274 -13.93 -11.17 11.24
C VAL A 274 -13.02 -12.23 10.59
N SER A 275 -12.01 -12.73 11.31
CA SER A 275 -11.08 -13.77 10.82
C SER A 275 -11.77 -15.13 10.63
N GLY A 276 -12.79 -15.40 11.42
CA GLY A 276 -13.68 -16.57 11.26
C GLY A 276 -12.93 -17.90 11.11
N ASN A 277 -13.16 -18.58 9.97
CA ASN A 277 -12.60 -19.90 9.66
C ASN A 277 -11.32 -19.83 8.81
N LEU A 278 -10.58 -18.72 8.80
CA LEU A 278 -9.26 -18.64 8.15
C LEU A 278 -8.28 -19.64 8.78
N PRO A 279 -7.36 -20.25 8.00
CA PRO A 279 -6.39 -21.21 8.53
C PRO A 279 -5.29 -20.54 9.37
N SER A 280 -5.11 -19.26 9.20
CA SER A 280 -4.28 -18.36 9.97
C SER A 280 -4.88 -16.96 9.85
N ASP A 281 -4.86 -16.20 10.92
CA ASP A 281 -5.27 -14.80 10.98
C ASP A 281 -4.13 -13.83 10.65
N PHE A 282 -2.90 -14.35 10.51
CA PHE A 282 -1.75 -13.58 10.08
C PHE A 282 -1.67 -13.47 8.55
N GLY A 283 -1.50 -12.27 8.05
CA GLY A 283 -1.35 -11.96 6.63
C GLY A 283 -0.92 -10.51 6.42
N PHE A 284 -0.70 -10.12 5.17
CA PHE A 284 -0.32 -8.74 4.87
C PHE A 284 -1.36 -8.02 4.03
N VAL A 285 -2.02 -8.72 3.12
CA VAL A 285 -2.87 -8.12 2.10
C VAL A 285 -4.34 -8.34 2.38
N ILE A 286 -5.14 -7.33 2.08
CA ILE A 286 -6.60 -7.37 2.05
C ILE A 286 -7.09 -6.44 0.94
N ASP A 287 -8.09 -6.86 0.18
CA ASP A 287 -8.75 -5.98 -0.79
C ASP A 287 -10.24 -6.32 -0.92
N VAL A 288 -11.02 -5.38 -1.47
CA VAL A 288 -12.48 -5.47 -1.61
C VAL A 288 -12.84 -5.53 -3.10
N ASN A 289 -13.72 -6.47 -3.46
CA ASN A 289 -14.25 -6.59 -4.81
C ASN A 289 -14.86 -5.27 -5.29
N ALA A 290 -14.46 -4.80 -6.45
CA ALA A 290 -14.88 -3.49 -6.95
C ALA A 290 -16.38 -3.38 -7.28
N ASN A 291 -17.09 -4.51 -7.44
CA ASN A 291 -18.51 -4.57 -7.77
C ASN A 291 -19.37 -5.05 -6.59
N GLU A 292 -18.76 -5.69 -5.59
CA GLU A 292 -19.46 -6.34 -4.47
C GLU A 292 -18.84 -5.88 -3.13
N PRO A 293 -19.39 -4.87 -2.45
CA PRO A 293 -18.74 -4.25 -1.29
C PRO A 293 -18.67 -5.13 -0.02
N GLU A 294 -19.33 -6.29 -0.01
CA GLU A 294 -19.20 -7.30 1.05
C GLU A 294 -18.26 -8.45 0.66
N THR A 295 -17.72 -8.44 -0.57
CA THR A 295 -16.79 -9.47 -1.03
C THR A 295 -15.36 -9.01 -0.80
N VAL A 296 -14.63 -9.72 0.06
CA VAL A 296 -13.29 -9.37 0.54
C VAL A 296 -12.31 -10.50 0.25
N TYR A 297 -11.07 -10.17 -0.07
CA TYR A 297 -9.99 -11.12 -0.35
C TYR A 297 -8.84 -10.94 0.61
N VAL A 298 -8.25 -12.06 1.09
CA VAL A 298 -7.01 -12.09 1.88
C VAL A 298 -6.14 -13.26 1.43
N VAL A 299 -4.83 -13.17 1.72
CA VAL A 299 -3.89 -14.27 1.53
C VAL A 299 -3.19 -14.54 2.87
N PRO A 300 -3.72 -15.44 3.70
CA PRO A 300 -3.09 -15.82 4.95
C PRO A 300 -1.72 -16.44 4.73
N ILE A 301 -0.80 -16.16 5.62
CA ILE A 301 0.49 -16.82 5.75
C ILE A 301 0.59 -17.50 7.12
N LYS A 302 1.56 -18.40 7.30
CA LYS A 302 1.56 -19.34 8.40
C LYS A 302 1.61 -18.67 9.78
N SER A 303 2.54 -17.71 9.94
CA SER A 303 2.71 -16.94 11.18
C SER A 303 3.63 -15.73 10.96
N ASP A 304 3.82 -14.93 12.00
CA ASP A 304 4.78 -13.82 12.05
C ASP A 304 6.26 -14.25 11.94
N SER A 305 6.56 -15.47 12.33
CA SER A 305 7.91 -16.04 12.27
C SER A 305 8.14 -16.94 11.04
N GLU A 306 7.08 -17.40 10.39
CA GLU A 306 7.11 -18.28 9.23
C GLU A 306 6.36 -17.63 8.06
N HIS A 307 7.05 -16.72 7.36
CA HIS A 307 6.48 -15.89 6.29
C HIS A 307 6.29 -16.64 4.98
N PHE A 308 5.49 -17.70 5.00
CA PHE A 308 5.09 -18.46 3.82
C PHE A 308 3.66 -19.03 3.98
N THR A 309 3.09 -19.50 2.89
CA THR A 309 1.71 -20.00 2.86
C THR A 309 1.52 -21.23 3.77
N PRO A 310 0.41 -21.34 4.52
CA PRO A 310 0.10 -22.52 5.31
C PRO A 310 0.16 -23.82 4.48
N ASP A 311 0.80 -24.86 5.01
CA ASP A 311 0.99 -26.19 4.37
C ASP A 311 1.79 -26.16 3.04
N GLY A 312 2.46 -25.06 2.71
CA GLY A 312 3.10 -24.88 1.39
C GLY A 312 2.10 -24.88 0.23
N LYS A 313 0.88 -24.38 0.49
CA LYS A 313 -0.22 -24.29 -0.48
C LYS A 313 -0.66 -22.83 -0.63
N LEU A 314 -0.56 -22.30 -1.84
CA LEU A 314 -1.01 -20.94 -2.13
C LEU A 314 -2.53 -20.93 -2.28
N ARG A 315 -3.20 -20.15 -1.43
CA ARG A 315 -4.66 -20.00 -1.43
C ARG A 315 -5.00 -18.52 -1.22
N VAL A 316 -5.89 -18.01 -2.04
CA VAL A 316 -6.61 -16.78 -1.73
C VAL A 316 -7.87 -17.17 -0.98
N TYR A 317 -8.22 -16.44 0.05
CA TYR A 317 -9.49 -16.61 0.74
C TYR A 317 -10.41 -15.47 0.39
N ARG A 318 -11.66 -15.80 0.09
CA ARG A 318 -12.73 -14.86 -0.21
C ARG A 318 -13.84 -14.98 0.80
N SER A 319 -14.30 -13.87 1.33
CA SER A 319 -15.58 -13.77 2.03
C SER A 319 -16.56 -13.01 1.15
N ARG A 320 -17.78 -13.50 1.00
CA ARG A 320 -18.89 -12.78 0.34
C ARG A 320 -19.86 -12.15 1.35
N SER A 321 -19.53 -12.25 2.62
CA SER A 321 -20.38 -11.83 3.74
C SER A 321 -19.71 -10.81 4.66
N GLY A 322 -18.72 -10.08 4.14
CA GLY A 322 -18.00 -9.07 4.91
C GLY A 322 -17.13 -9.64 6.04
N GLY A 323 -16.61 -10.87 5.85
CA GLY A 323 -15.71 -11.53 6.79
C GLY A 323 -16.37 -12.59 7.68
N ASN A 324 -17.70 -12.80 7.61
CA ASN A 324 -18.35 -13.80 8.47
C ASN A 324 -17.96 -15.25 8.14
N GLU A 325 -17.75 -15.54 6.85
CA GLU A 325 -17.33 -16.85 6.37
C GLU A 325 -16.30 -16.67 5.25
N TRP A 326 -15.32 -17.57 5.19
CA TRP A 326 -14.24 -17.55 4.20
C TRP A 326 -14.17 -18.85 3.42
N GLU A 327 -14.06 -18.75 2.11
CA GLU A 327 -13.86 -19.86 1.19
C GLU A 327 -12.45 -19.82 0.57
N ALA A 328 -11.81 -20.99 0.50
CA ALA A 328 -10.47 -21.11 -0.10
C ALA A 328 -10.57 -21.20 -1.63
N LEU A 329 -9.92 -20.29 -2.32
CA LEU A 329 -9.81 -20.25 -3.78
C LEU A 329 -8.46 -20.85 -4.19
N THR A 330 -8.48 -21.99 -4.87
CA THR A 330 -7.26 -22.78 -5.14
C THR A 330 -7.05 -23.15 -6.60
N LYS A 331 -8.10 -23.05 -7.41
CA LYS A 331 -8.08 -23.54 -8.79
C LYS A 331 -7.11 -22.73 -9.67
N GLY A 332 -6.01 -23.35 -10.07
CA GLY A 332 -4.92 -22.70 -10.82
C GLY A 332 -3.76 -22.18 -9.97
N LEU A 333 -3.87 -22.25 -8.63
CA LEU A 333 -2.78 -21.92 -7.71
C LEU A 333 -2.00 -23.17 -7.28
N PRO A 334 -0.69 -23.06 -7.00
CA PRO A 334 0.12 -24.17 -6.51
C PRO A 334 -0.38 -24.74 -5.18
N GLN A 335 -0.63 -26.06 -5.12
CA GLN A 335 -1.14 -26.73 -3.93
C GLN A 335 -0.12 -27.65 -3.27
N ALA A 336 1.16 -27.48 -3.57
CA ALA A 336 2.29 -28.16 -2.92
C ALA A 336 3.58 -27.37 -3.13
N ASN A 337 4.48 -27.43 -2.16
CA ASN A 337 5.83 -26.89 -2.23
C ASN A 337 5.89 -25.40 -2.62
N CYS A 338 4.89 -24.62 -2.21
CA CYS A 338 4.79 -23.18 -2.48
C CYS A 338 5.07 -22.41 -1.20
N TYR A 339 6.28 -21.88 -1.07
CA TYR A 339 6.75 -21.17 0.13
C TYR A 339 6.93 -19.67 -0.18
N VAL A 340 5.89 -19.05 -0.66
CA VAL A 340 5.84 -17.61 -1.00
C VAL A 340 4.95 -16.88 -0.01
N ASN A 341 5.04 -15.55 0.00
CA ASN A 341 4.04 -14.68 0.60
C ASN A 341 3.58 -13.61 -0.39
N VAL A 342 2.50 -12.92 -0.05
CA VAL A 342 1.96 -11.76 -0.75
C VAL A 342 2.07 -10.58 0.21
N LEU A 343 2.80 -9.55 -0.20
CA LEU A 343 3.05 -8.37 0.64
C LEU A 343 1.84 -7.43 0.64
N ARG A 344 1.82 -6.47 1.56
CA ARG A 344 0.66 -5.61 1.88
C ARG A 344 0.09 -4.82 0.70
N ASP A 345 0.94 -4.33 -0.21
CA ASP A 345 0.53 -3.60 -1.42
C ASP A 345 0.53 -4.49 -2.68
N ALA A 346 0.62 -5.82 -2.54
CA ALA A 346 0.80 -6.73 -3.67
C ALA A 346 -0.49 -7.45 -4.11
N MET A 347 -1.66 -6.86 -3.86
CA MET A 347 -2.95 -7.29 -4.40
C MET A 347 -3.78 -6.08 -4.80
N ALA A 348 -4.50 -6.20 -5.92
CA ALA A 348 -5.46 -5.20 -6.38
C ALA A 348 -6.57 -5.82 -7.22
N VAL A 349 -7.68 -5.09 -7.40
CA VAL A 349 -8.84 -5.51 -8.17
C VAL A 349 -9.14 -4.57 -9.34
N ASP A 350 -9.72 -5.09 -10.42
CA ASP A 350 -10.29 -4.26 -11.49
C ASP A 350 -11.81 -4.09 -11.32
N ALA A 351 -12.37 -3.09 -11.99
CA ALA A 351 -13.80 -2.78 -11.96
C ALA A 351 -14.54 -3.21 -13.25
N LEU A 352 -14.06 -4.24 -13.93
CA LEU A 352 -14.79 -4.84 -15.06
C LEU A 352 -15.93 -5.74 -14.58
N ASP A 353 -16.84 -6.10 -15.49
CA ASP A 353 -17.83 -7.15 -15.22
C ASP A 353 -17.12 -8.47 -14.93
N LYS A 354 -17.51 -9.13 -13.83
CA LYS A 354 -16.72 -10.09 -13.07
C LYS A 354 -15.37 -9.48 -12.70
N CYS A 355 -15.33 -8.90 -11.53
CA CYS A 355 -14.15 -8.25 -10.96
C CYS A 355 -12.89 -9.10 -11.16
N GLY A 356 -11.86 -8.54 -11.78
CA GLY A 356 -10.55 -9.16 -11.83
C GLY A 356 -9.84 -8.97 -10.52
N VAL A 357 -9.11 -10.02 -10.10
CA VAL A 357 -8.27 -9.98 -8.89
C VAL A 357 -6.85 -10.35 -9.26
N TYR A 358 -5.89 -9.56 -8.83
CA TYR A 358 -4.48 -9.68 -9.17
C TYR A 358 -3.62 -9.68 -7.93
N PHE A 359 -2.61 -10.54 -7.86
CA PHE A 359 -1.63 -10.46 -6.79
C PHE A 359 -0.24 -10.91 -7.23
N GLY A 360 0.77 -10.33 -6.61
CA GLY A 360 2.17 -10.65 -6.81
C GLY A 360 2.77 -11.36 -5.61
N THR A 361 3.75 -12.22 -5.84
CA THR A 361 4.38 -13.03 -4.80
C THR A 361 5.83 -12.64 -4.56
N SER A 362 6.34 -12.94 -3.38
CA SER A 362 7.77 -12.86 -3.06
C SER A 362 8.63 -13.79 -3.92
N GLY A 363 8.04 -14.76 -4.61
CA GLY A 363 8.70 -15.65 -5.58
C GLY A 363 8.74 -15.10 -7.01
N GLY A 364 8.17 -13.89 -7.25
CA GLY A 364 8.23 -13.25 -8.57
C GLY A 364 7.12 -13.65 -9.54
N GLN A 365 6.07 -14.33 -9.09
CA GLN A 365 4.91 -14.62 -9.91
C GLN A 365 3.85 -13.54 -9.74
N VAL A 366 3.14 -13.18 -10.80
CA VAL A 366 1.89 -12.40 -10.74
C VAL A 366 0.75 -13.31 -11.21
N TYR A 367 -0.22 -13.50 -10.36
CA TYR A 367 -1.44 -14.25 -10.65
C TYR A 367 -2.59 -13.30 -10.94
N ALA A 368 -3.46 -13.72 -11.87
CA ALA A 368 -4.69 -13.04 -12.22
C ALA A 368 -5.87 -14.00 -12.17
N SER A 369 -7.00 -13.49 -11.72
CA SER A 369 -8.32 -14.10 -11.90
C SER A 369 -9.21 -13.13 -12.67
N ALA A 370 -9.90 -13.60 -13.71
CA ALA A 370 -10.87 -12.80 -14.46
C ALA A 370 -12.32 -13.07 -14.04
N ASP A 371 -12.53 -13.83 -12.96
CA ASP A 371 -13.83 -14.35 -12.54
C ASP A 371 -14.04 -14.25 -11.02
N SER A 372 -13.60 -13.14 -10.43
CA SER A 372 -13.73 -12.83 -9.00
C SER A 372 -13.03 -13.86 -8.08
N GLY A 373 -11.97 -14.51 -8.57
CA GLY A 373 -11.16 -15.46 -7.80
C GLY A 373 -11.53 -16.94 -8.01
N ASP A 374 -12.54 -17.25 -8.82
CA ASP A 374 -12.98 -18.64 -9.04
C ASP A 374 -11.91 -19.49 -9.76
N THR A 375 -11.13 -18.86 -10.67
CA THR A 375 -9.98 -19.48 -11.33
C THR A 375 -8.80 -18.55 -11.43
N TRP A 376 -7.59 -19.08 -11.39
CA TRP A 376 -6.34 -18.31 -11.38
C TRP A 376 -5.39 -18.76 -12.47
N GLU A 377 -4.66 -17.81 -13.03
CA GLU A 377 -3.57 -18.03 -13.96
C GLU A 377 -2.36 -17.18 -13.56
N ALA A 378 -1.16 -17.74 -13.65
CA ALA A 378 0.05 -16.94 -13.55
C ALA A 378 0.29 -16.23 -14.87
N ILE A 379 0.03 -14.93 -14.91
CA ILE A 379 0.16 -14.09 -16.11
C ILE A 379 1.60 -13.70 -16.41
N VAL A 380 2.46 -13.73 -15.42
CA VAL A 380 3.90 -13.63 -15.56
C VAL A 380 4.60 -14.42 -14.44
N ARG A 381 5.77 -14.99 -14.76
CA ARG A 381 6.62 -15.77 -13.84
C ARG A 381 8.03 -15.21 -13.88
N ASP A 382 8.80 -15.55 -12.89
CA ASP A 382 10.26 -15.30 -12.85
C ASP A 382 10.64 -13.81 -12.86
N LEU A 383 9.72 -12.93 -12.37
CA LEU A 383 10.07 -11.57 -12.03
C LEU A 383 10.93 -11.54 -10.75
N PRO A 384 11.63 -10.43 -10.46
CA PRO A 384 12.16 -10.22 -9.13
C PRO A 384 11.04 -10.24 -8.08
N PRO A 385 11.33 -10.46 -6.78
CA PRO A 385 10.32 -10.43 -5.73
C PRO A 385 9.38 -9.23 -5.87
N VAL A 386 8.07 -9.51 -5.95
CA VAL A 386 7.05 -8.46 -6.13
C VAL A 386 6.82 -7.76 -4.79
N LEU A 387 6.79 -6.44 -4.82
CA LEU A 387 6.56 -5.56 -3.67
C LEU A 387 5.17 -4.95 -3.70
N SER A 388 4.69 -4.58 -4.89
CA SER A 388 3.35 -4.01 -5.08
C SER A 388 2.71 -4.48 -6.38
N VAL A 389 1.38 -4.54 -6.37
CA VAL A 389 0.51 -4.74 -7.54
C VAL A 389 -0.64 -3.76 -7.44
N GLU A 390 -0.78 -2.91 -8.46
CA GLU A 390 -1.88 -1.94 -8.58
C GLU A 390 -2.59 -2.12 -9.91
N VAL A 391 -3.84 -1.71 -10.01
CA VAL A 391 -4.65 -1.93 -11.21
C VAL A 391 -5.36 -0.66 -11.64
N GLN A 392 -5.33 -0.41 -12.95
CA GLN A 392 -6.19 0.57 -13.61
C GLN A 392 -7.19 -0.14 -14.54
N THR A 393 -8.47 0.15 -14.34
CA THR A 393 -9.52 -0.23 -15.32
C THR A 393 -9.67 0.91 -16.33
N LEU A 394 -9.24 0.67 -17.58
CA LEU A 394 -9.28 1.65 -18.66
C LEU A 394 -10.52 1.41 -19.51
N ARG A 395 -11.34 2.44 -19.68
CA ARG A 395 -12.63 2.38 -20.43
C ARG A 395 -12.59 3.15 -21.72
#